data_1147c3cd7d0f42ade4caa3ce36429b81
#
_entry.id   1147c3cd7d0f42ade4caa3ce36429b81
#
_cell.length_a   1.000
_cell.length_b   1.000
_cell.length_c   1.000
_cell.angle_alpha   90.00
_cell.angle_beta   90.00
_cell.angle_gamma   90.00
#
_symmetry.space_group_name_H-M   'P 1'
#
loop_
_entity.id
_entity.type
_entity.pdbx_description
1 polymer ?
#
loop_
_entity_poly.entity_id
_entity_poly.type
_entity_poly.pdbx_seq_one_letter_code
_entity_poly.pdbx_strand_id
1 'polypeptide(L)'
;MNILAVDTAGKTAGVALLQDDRLLYEVYLDAGMTHSETLMPMIDTCLKTCGMICADIDLYGVNAGPGSFTGLRIGLAAVKGLAFPRETLCAPVSTLEALAAAHTGEGTVLCALDARRAQVYSAAFDLATHQRLLEDDARAVADLAQFVENCKKPLFFVGDGASLCYNKYGSVPGVLETPPALRGGRAAAVALVAKQMAEAGQA
;
A
#
# COMPACT_ATOMS: atom_id res chain seq x y z
N MET A 1 -15.41 -14.45 -2.66
CA MET A 1 -15.02 -13.25 -3.45
C MET A 1 -13.54 -13.34 -3.81
N ASN A 2 -13.23 -13.28 -5.09
CA ASN A 2 -11.86 -13.31 -5.61
C ASN A 2 -11.42 -11.87 -5.88
N ILE A 3 -10.34 -11.43 -5.21
CA ILE A 3 -9.84 -10.05 -5.29
C ILE A 3 -8.43 -10.08 -5.85
N LEU A 4 -8.23 -9.46 -7.01
CA LEU A 4 -6.89 -9.24 -7.55
C LEU A 4 -6.47 -7.80 -7.27
N ALA A 5 -5.37 -7.62 -6.56
CA ALA A 5 -4.85 -6.30 -6.23
C ALA A 5 -3.46 -6.06 -6.80
N VAL A 6 -3.20 -4.80 -7.14
CA VAL A 6 -1.90 -4.34 -7.64
C VAL A 6 -1.38 -3.16 -6.83
N ASP A 7 -0.08 -3.17 -6.58
CA ASP A 7 0.66 -2.06 -5.97
C ASP A 7 1.78 -1.63 -6.92
N THR A 8 1.68 -0.40 -7.40
CA THR A 8 2.68 0.25 -8.26
C THR A 8 2.95 1.69 -7.79
N ALA A 9 2.56 2.01 -6.55
CA ALA A 9 2.63 3.38 -6.01
C ALA A 9 4.06 3.81 -5.66
N GLY A 10 4.95 2.87 -5.36
CA GLY A 10 6.34 3.11 -4.98
C GLY A 10 7.35 2.69 -6.05
N LYS A 11 8.56 2.36 -5.59
CA LYS A 11 9.63 1.79 -6.43
C LYS A 11 9.38 0.30 -6.73
N THR A 12 8.59 -0.35 -5.93
CA THR A 12 8.29 -1.76 -5.97
C THR A 12 7.02 -2.03 -6.76
N ALA A 13 6.94 -3.19 -7.40
CA ALA A 13 5.73 -3.69 -8.03
C ALA A 13 5.19 -4.88 -7.24
N GLY A 14 3.89 -4.93 -7.03
CA GLY A 14 3.22 -6.02 -6.33
C GLY A 14 1.93 -6.44 -7.01
N VAL A 15 1.64 -7.75 -6.94
CA VAL A 15 0.35 -8.34 -7.34
C VAL A 15 -0.03 -9.35 -6.28
N ALA A 16 -1.29 -9.32 -5.86
CA ALA A 16 -1.84 -10.31 -4.93
C ALA A 16 -3.21 -10.81 -5.38
N LEU A 17 -3.52 -12.04 -5.06
CA LEU A 17 -4.83 -12.66 -5.25
C LEU A 17 -5.32 -13.20 -3.91
N LEU A 18 -6.43 -12.63 -3.44
CA LEU A 18 -7.19 -13.13 -2.29
C LEU A 18 -8.44 -13.87 -2.76
N GLN A 19 -8.76 -14.95 -2.06
CA GLN A 19 -10.06 -15.61 -2.13
C GLN A 19 -10.68 -15.55 -0.75
N ASP A 20 -11.73 -14.77 -0.60
CA ASP A 20 -12.33 -14.40 0.68
C ASP A 20 -11.27 -13.78 1.64
N ASP A 21 -10.88 -14.50 2.69
CA ASP A 21 -9.85 -14.06 3.64
C ASP A 21 -8.50 -14.76 3.44
N ARG A 22 -8.40 -15.62 2.41
CA ARG A 22 -7.21 -16.41 2.14
C ARG A 22 -6.35 -15.76 1.06
N LEU A 23 -5.12 -15.43 1.39
CA LEU A 23 -4.10 -15.05 0.40
C LEU A 23 -3.67 -16.30 -0.38
N LEU A 24 -4.03 -16.36 -1.67
CA LEU A 24 -3.65 -17.46 -2.55
C LEU A 24 -2.27 -17.23 -3.18
N TYR A 25 -1.98 -16.00 -3.55
CA TYR A 25 -0.75 -15.63 -4.23
C TYR A 25 -0.36 -14.18 -3.88
N GLU A 26 0.92 -13.96 -3.71
CA GLU A 26 1.49 -12.62 -3.70
C GLU A 26 2.88 -12.65 -4.32
N VAL A 27 3.18 -11.65 -5.12
CA VAL A 27 4.51 -11.37 -5.62
C VAL A 27 4.87 -9.92 -5.30
N TYR A 28 6.09 -9.72 -4.82
CA TYR A 28 6.71 -8.44 -4.53
C TYR A 28 8.01 -8.36 -5.31
N LEU A 29 8.20 -7.31 -6.08
CA LEU A 29 9.37 -7.12 -6.92
C LEU A 29 10.02 -5.76 -6.65
N ASP A 30 11.27 -5.77 -6.19
CA ASP A 30 12.15 -4.61 -6.02
C ASP A 30 13.47 -4.85 -6.80
N ALA A 31 13.37 -4.86 -8.13
CA ALA A 31 14.49 -5.18 -9.03
C ALA A 31 14.92 -3.99 -9.89
N GLY A 32 14.39 -2.78 -9.63
CA GLY A 32 14.72 -1.59 -10.42
C GLY A 32 14.16 -1.62 -11.86
N MET A 33 13.27 -2.55 -12.17
CA MET A 33 12.59 -2.63 -13.47
C MET A 33 11.40 -1.67 -13.53
N THR A 34 10.98 -1.32 -14.75
CA THR A 34 9.80 -0.45 -14.90
C THR A 34 8.50 -1.23 -14.67
N HIS A 35 7.52 -0.58 -14.05
CA HIS A 35 6.21 -1.22 -13.79
C HIS A 35 5.49 -1.62 -15.08
N SER A 36 5.69 -0.89 -16.19
CA SER A 36 5.10 -1.22 -17.49
C SER A 36 5.61 -2.53 -18.08
N GLU A 37 6.84 -2.94 -17.74
CA GLU A 37 7.41 -4.21 -18.19
C GLU A 37 6.99 -5.38 -17.30
N THR A 38 6.80 -5.13 -16.00
CA THR A 38 6.66 -6.19 -15.01
C THR A 38 5.22 -6.50 -14.63
N LEU A 39 4.33 -5.50 -14.57
CA LEU A 39 3.01 -5.66 -13.97
C LEU A 39 2.14 -6.70 -14.69
N MET A 40 1.99 -6.62 -16.01
CA MET A 40 1.13 -7.56 -16.74
C MET A 40 1.66 -9.00 -16.71
N PRO A 41 2.97 -9.28 -16.87
CA PRO A 41 3.53 -10.61 -16.64
C PRO A 41 3.29 -11.15 -15.21
N MET A 42 3.37 -10.29 -14.19
CA MET A 42 3.09 -10.69 -12.80
C MET A 42 1.63 -11.08 -12.61
N ILE A 43 0.69 -10.32 -13.19
CA ILE A 43 -0.75 -10.63 -13.16
C ILE A 43 -1.04 -11.95 -13.88
N ASP A 44 -0.50 -12.14 -15.08
CA ASP A 44 -0.66 -13.37 -15.86
C ASP A 44 -0.13 -14.61 -15.10
N THR A 45 1.05 -14.47 -14.50
CA THR A 45 1.64 -15.53 -13.67
C THR A 45 0.78 -15.84 -12.44
N CYS A 46 0.29 -14.82 -11.76
CA CYS A 46 -0.60 -14.96 -10.60
C CYS A 46 -1.85 -15.77 -10.96
N LEU A 47 -2.56 -15.36 -12.00
CA LEU A 47 -3.79 -16.01 -12.46
C LEU A 47 -3.54 -17.46 -12.88
N LYS A 48 -2.52 -17.70 -13.70
CA LYS A 48 -2.15 -19.07 -14.15
C LYS A 48 -1.77 -19.97 -12.99
N THR A 49 -0.99 -19.48 -12.04
CA THR A 49 -0.56 -20.27 -10.87
C THR A 49 -1.75 -20.66 -9.99
N CYS A 50 -2.75 -19.79 -9.88
CA CYS A 50 -3.97 -20.05 -9.10
C CYS A 50 -5.05 -20.79 -9.90
N GLY A 51 -4.82 -21.11 -11.18
CA GLY A 51 -5.82 -21.77 -12.03
C GLY A 51 -7.03 -20.90 -12.32
N MET A 52 -6.86 -19.58 -12.34
CA MET A 52 -7.93 -18.59 -12.56
C MET A 52 -7.70 -17.80 -13.84
N ILE A 53 -8.78 -17.21 -14.34
CA ILE A 53 -8.77 -16.25 -15.46
C ILE A 53 -9.35 -14.91 -14.97
N CYS A 54 -9.21 -13.83 -15.75
CA CYS A 54 -9.77 -12.52 -15.40
C CYS A 54 -11.28 -12.55 -15.14
N ALA A 55 -11.98 -13.52 -15.76
CA ALA A 55 -13.42 -13.69 -15.57
C ALA A 55 -13.82 -14.19 -14.17
N ASP A 56 -12.89 -14.77 -13.42
CA ASP A 56 -13.13 -15.30 -12.07
C ASP A 56 -12.91 -14.22 -10.99
N ILE A 57 -12.46 -13.01 -11.39
CA ILE A 57 -12.20 -11.91 -10.46
C ILE A 57 -13.46 -11.11 -10.23
N ASP A 58 -13.83 -10.96 -8.95
CA ASP A 58 -15.01 -10.23 -8.50
C ASP A 58 -14.72 -8.75 -8.19
N LEU A 59 -13.47 -8.44 -7.80
CA LEU A 59 -13.03 -7.11 -7.40
C LEU A 59 -11.56 -6.89 -7.77
N TYR A 60 -11.25 -5.73 -8.31
CA TYR A 60 -9.88 -5.27 -8.49
C TYR A 60 -9.53 -4.21 -7.45
N GLY A 61 -8.43 -4.38 -6.71
CA GLY A 61 -7.85 -3.37 -5.83
C GLY A 61 -6.66 -2.69 -6.49
N VAL A 62 -6.55 -1.37 -6.37
CA VAL A 62 -5.41 -0.63 -6.92
C VAL A 62 -5.11 0.60 -6.08
N ASN A 63 -3.82 0.89 -5.83
CA ASN A 63 -3.44 2.13 -5.19
C ASN A 63 -3.80 3.33 -6.09
N ALA A 64 -4.59 4.26 -5.53
CA ALA A 64 -4.99 5.50 -6.20
C ALA A 64 -4.13 6.71 -5.80
N GLY A 65 -3.21 6.52 -4.86
CA GLY A 65 -2.31 7.54 -4.35
C GLY A 65 -2.37 7.68 -2.83
N PRO A 66 -1.46 8.51 -2.29
CA PRO A 66 -0.34 9.18 -2.97
C PRO A 66 0.77 8.22 -3.43
N GLY A 67 1.67 8.70 -4.30
CA GLY A 67 2.80 7.91 -4.76
C GLY A 67 3.38 8.34 -6.10
N SER A 68 4.14 7.46 -6.74
CA SER A 68 4.74 7.66 -8.05
C SER A 68 3.67 7.96 -9.11
N PHE A 69 3.71 9.15 -9.69
CA PHE A 69 2.76 9.58 -10.72
C PHE A 69 2.67 8.61 -11.92
N THR A 70 3.82 8.12 -12.39
CA THR A 70 3.88 7.14 -13.47
C THR A 70 3.39 5.78 -13.02
N GLY A 71 3.86 5.32 -11.85
CA GLY A 71 3.49 4.01 -11.31
C GLY A 71 1.97 3.89 -11.08
N LEU A 72 1.37 4.87 -10.40
CA LEU A 72 -0.08 4.89 -10.17
C LEU A 72 -0.89 4.81 -11.46
N ARG A 73 -0.47 5.54 -12.52
CA ARG A 73 -1.15 5.49 -13.82
C ARG A 73 -1.05 4.15 -14.51
N ILE A 74 0.10 3.47 -14.40
CA ILE A 74 0.30 2.12 -14.94
C ILE A 74 -0.64 1.13 -14.24
N GLY A 75 -0.70 1.13 -12.91
CA GLY A 75 -1.59 0.27 -12.14
C GLY A 75 -3.06 0.53 -12.44
N LEU A 76 -3.48 1.80 -12.41
CA LEU A 76 -4.85 2.20 -12.72
C LEU A 76 -5.26 1.83 -14.16
N ALA A 77 -4.38 2.03 -15.15
CA ALA A 77 -4.67 1.68 -16.53
C ALA A 77 -4.80 0.16 -16.72
N ALA A 78 -3.92 -0.62 -16.10
CA ALA A 78 -3.97 -2.08 -16.13
C ALA A 78 -5.28 -2.60 -15.51
N VAL A 79 -5.63 -2.15 -14.30
CA VAL A 79 -6.86 -2.57 -13.60
C VAL A 79 -8.10 -2.17 -14.37
N LYS A 80 -8.19 -0.93 -14.87
CA LYS A 80 -9.32 -0.50 -15.71
C LYS A 80 -9.45 -1.35 -16.97
N GLY A 81 -8.33 -1.67 -17.63
CA GLY A 81 -8.34 -2.52 -18.83
C GLY A 81 -8.84 -3.94 -18.54
N LEU A 82 -8.44 -4.52 -17.42
CA LEU A 82 -8.87 -5.86 -16.99
C LEU A 82 -10.34 -5.91 -16.54
N ALA A 83 -10.80 -4.86 -15.86
CA ALA A 83 -12.17 -4.77 -15.37
C ALA A 83 -13.21 -4.47 -16.46
N PHE A 84 -12.82 -3.70 -17.47
CA PHE A 84 -13.72 -3.15 -18.49
C PHE A 84 -14.60 -4.19 -19.21
N PRO A 85 -14.10 -5.36 -19.66
CA PRO A 85 -14.93 -6.31 -20.42
C PRO A 85 -16.13 -6.89 -19.66
N ARG A 86 -16.10 -6.86 -18.32
CA ARG A 86 -17.14 -7.43 -17.46
C ARG A 86 -17.74 -6.41 -16.49
N GLU A 87 -17.35 -5.15 -16.59
CA GLU A 87 -17.75 -4.09 -15.67
C GLU A 87 -17.47 -4.48 -14.20
N THR A 88 -16.35 -5.21 -13.97
CA THR A 88 -15.96 -5.67 -12.63
C THR A 88 -15.64 -4.47 -11.74
N LEU A 89 -16.04 -4.52 -10.48
CA LEU A 89 -15.80 -3.46 -9.50
C LEU A 89 -14.30 -3.19 -9.33
N CYS A 90 -13.96 -1.92 -9.08
CA CYS A 90 -12.60 -1.46 -8.83
C CYS A 90 -12.55 -0.58 -7.59
N ALA A 91 -11.77 -0.96 -6.58
CA ALA A 91 -11.55 -0.19 -5.38
C ALA A 91 -10.28 0.66 -5.49
N PRO A 92 -10.40 2.01 -5.48
CA PRO A 92 -9.26 2.92 -5.47
C PRO A 92 -8.74 3.11 -4.04
N VAL A 93 -7.71 2.37 -3.64
CA VAL A 93 -7.18 2.31 -2.27
C VAL A 93 -6.18 3.44 -2.00
N SER A 94 -6.24 4.07 -0.82
CA SER A 94 -5.17 4.95 -0.34
C SER A 94 -3.88 4.15 -0.16
N THR A 95 -2.79 4.61 -0.77
CA THR A 95 -1.48 3.96 -0.64
C THR A 95 -0.99 3.94 0.82
N LEU A 96 -1.25 5.01 1.56
CA LEU A 96 -0.83 5.12 2.97
C LEU A 96 -1.67 4.20 3.87
N GLU A 97 -2.94 4.02 3.56
CA GLU A 97 -3.81 3.08 4.26
C GLU A 97 -3.41 1.62 4.00
N ALA A 98 -3.11 1.28 2.74
CA ALA A 98 -2.59 -0.04 2.40
C ALA A 98 -1.23 -0.33 3.09
N LEU A 99 -0.34 0.66 3.18
CA LEU A 99 0.90 0.53 3.94
C LEU A 99 0.63 0.22 5.42
N ALA A 100 -0.32 0.91 6.04
CA ALA A 100 -0.69 0.66 7.43
C ALA A 100 -1.31 -0.72 7.63
N ALA A 101 -2.20 -1.14 6.73
CA ALA A 101 -2.90 -2.43 6.78
C ALA A 101 -1.97 -3.65 6.67
N ALA A 102 -0.74 -3.47 6.16
CA ALA A 102 0.28 -4.51 6.14
C ALA A 102 0.89 -4.79 7.53
N HIS A 103 0.59 -3.98 8.54
CA HIS A 103 1.19 -4.06 9.88
C HIS A 103 0.11 -4.18 10.95
N THR A 104 0.40 -4.99 11.97
CA THR A 104 -0.49 -5.21 13.12
C THR A 104 0.33 -5.18 14.40
N GLY A 105 -0.32 -4.90 15.53
CA GLY A 105 0.34 -4.88 16.83
C GLY A 105 -0.16 -3.75 17.73
N GLU A 106 0.71 -3.26 18.59
CA GLU A 106 0.42 -2.13 19.46
C GLU A 106 1.22 -0.90 19.03
N GLY A 107 0.70 0.29 19.34
CA GLY A 107 1.35 1.56 19.07
C GLY A 107 0.84 2.24 17.81
N THR A 108 1.72 3.01 17.17
CA THR A 108 1.39 3.84 16.00
C THR A 108 2.27 3.45 14.83
N VAL A 109 1.71 3.35 13.63
CA VAL A 109 2.45 3.33 12.38
C VAL A 109 2.29 4.66 11.66
N LEU A 110 3.39 5.30 11.29
CA LEU A 110 3.42 6.45 10.42
C LEU A 110 3.92 6.01 9.05
N CYS A 111 3.01 6.02 8.10
CA CYS A 111 3.27 5.74 6.70
C CYS A 111 3.86 6.97 6.05
N ALA A 112 4.99 6.83 5.37
CA ALA A 112 5.69 7.93 4.71
C ALA A 112 6.19 7.50 3.33
N LEU A 113 5.79 8.23 2.29
CA LEU A 113 6.31 8.08 0.94
C LEU A 113 7.11 9.32 0.56
N ASP A 114 8.26 9.14 -0.08
CA ASP A 114 9.15 10.24 -0.47
C ASP A 114 8.48 11.15 -1.52
N ALA A 115 8.10 12.36 -1.09
CA ALA A 115 7.54 13.41 -1.95
C ALA A 115 8.61 14.33 -2.54
N ARG A 116 9.91 14.01 -2.36
CA ARG A 116 11.07 14.81 -2.73
C ARG A 116 11.25 16.05 -1.86
N ARG A 117 12.42 16.70 -1.96
CA ARG A 117 12.74 17.97 -1.28
C ARG A 117 12.53 17.95 0.23
N ALA A 118 12.89 16.84 0.90
CA ALA A 118 12.68 16.62 2.33
C ALA A 118 11.20 16.68 2.78
N GLN A 119 10.28 16.41 1.86
CA GLN A 119 8.85 16.21 2.12
C GLN A 119 8.48 14.75 2.00
N VAL A 120 7.41 14.36 2.70
CA VAL A 120 6.79 13.05 2.62
C VAL A 120 5.28 13.20 2.46
N TYR A 121 4.69 12.33 1.63
CA TYR A 121 3.27 12.05 1.79
C TYR A 121 3.13 11.17 3.02
N SER A 122 2.32 11.58 3.98
CA SER A 122 2.24 10.88 5.26
C SER A 122 0.83 10.79 5.80
N ALA A 123 0.56 9.67 6.45
CA ALA A 123 -0.60 9.43 7.29
C ALA A 123 -0.16 8.57 8.48
N ALA A 124 -0.94 8.54 9.55
CA ALA A 124 -0.65 7.69 10.70
C ALA A 124 -1.88 6.94 11.17
N PHE A 125 -1.65 5.74 11.70
CA PHE A 125 -2.72 4.84 12.14
C PHE A 125 -2.35 4.18 13.47
N ASP A 126 -3.36 3.91 14.29
CA ASP A 126 -3.23 3.01 15.44
C ASP A 126 -3.10 1.56 14.94
N LEU A 127 -2.07 0.85 15.37
CA LEU A 127 -1.77 -0.51 14.90
C LEU A 127 -2.78 -1.57 15.38
N ALA A 128 -3.47 -1.33 16.49
CA ALA A 128 -4.42 -2.28 17.04
C ALA A 128 -5.82 -2.14 16.40
N THR A 129 -6.23 -0.91 16.08
CA THR A 129 -7.58 -0.61 15.62
C THR A 129 -7.64 -0.24 14.14
N HIS A 130 -6.49 0.03 13.52
CA HIS A 130 -6.34 0.64 12.19
C HIS A 130 -7.05 1.99 12.04
N GLN A 131 -7.41 2.62 13.16
CA GLN A 131 -7.97 3.97 13.13
C GLN A 131 -6.94 4.97 12.62
N ARG A 132 -7.35 5.82 11.69
CA ARG A 132 -6.54 6.92 11.18
C ARG A 132 -6.36 7.98 12.26
N LEU A 133 -5.10 8.35 12.54
CA LEU A 133 -4.70 9.34 13.54
C LEU A 133 -4.17 10.62 12.90
N LEU A 134 -3.72 10.56 11.65
CA LEU A 134 -3.23 11.68 10.86
C LEU A 134 -3.68 11.50 9.42
N GLU A 135 -4.33 12.51 8.85
CA GLU A 135 -4.87 12.49 7.48
C GLU A 135 -3.75 12.48 6.42
N ASP A 136 -4.06 11.93 5.23
CA ASP A 136 -3.16 11.90 4.08
C ASP A 136 -2.84 13.34 3.65
N ASP A 137 -1.55 13.69 3.67
CA ASP A 137 -1.09 15.01 3.22
C ASP A 137 0.41 14.98 2.87
N ALA A 138 0.83 15.98 2.08
CA ALA A 138 2.24 16.24 1.80
C ALA A 138 2.81 17.20 2.85
N ARG A 139 3.79 16.75 3.64
CA ARG A 139 4.36 17.52 4.75
C ARG A 139 5.88 17.55 4.67
N ALA A 140 6.50 18.62 5.12
CA ALA A 140 7.92 18.57 5.44
C ALA A 140 8.12 17.57 6.60
N VAL A 141 9.20 16.79 6.54
CA VAL A 141 9.50 15.86 7.64
C VAL A 141 9.58 16.59 8.99
N ALA A 142 9.99 17.86 8.97
CA ALA A 142 10.07 18.70 10.17
C ALA A 142 8.70 18.93 10.84
N ASP A 143 7.63 19.00 10.07
CA ASP A 143 6.29 19.33 10.58
C ASP A 143 5.65 18.15 11.33
N LEU A 144 6.24 16.96 11.24
CA LEU A 144 5.81 15.78 11.98
C LEU A 144 6.26 15.77 13.45
N ALA A 145 7.09 16.72 13.90
CA ALA A 145 7.69 16.72 15.23
C ALA A 145 6.66 16.58 16.36
N GLN A 146 5.63 17.44 16.35
CA GLN A 146 4.60 17.44 17.38
C GLN A 146 3.81 16.11 17.40
N PHE A 147 3.51 15.55 16.23
CA PHE A 147 2.84 14.24 16.14
C PHE A 147 3.73 13.12 16.70
N VAL A 148 5.01 13.08 16.29
CA VAL A 148 5.97 12.08 16.74
C VAL A 148 6.18 12.12 18.25
N GLU A 149 6.21 13.29 18.87
CA GLU A 149 6.35 13.44 20.33
C GLU A 149 5.11 12.93 21.10
N ASN A 150 3.91 13.17 20.58
CA ASN A 150 2.66 12.97 21.32
C ASN A 150 1.91 11.67 20.99
N CYS A 151 2.25 10.97 19.88
CA CYS A 151 1.56 9.74 19.50
C CYS A 151 1.84 8.58 20.46
N LYS A 152 0.93 7.61 20.48
CA LYS A 152 1.09 6.36 21.25
C LYS A 152 2.31 5.58 20.76
N LYS A 153 3.12 5.14 21.72
CA LYS A 153 4.32 4.34 21.45
C LYS A 153 4.05 2.83 21.63
N PRO A 154 4.81 1.95 20.97
CA PRO A 154 5.90 2.26 20.04
C PRO A 154 5.42 2.94 18.75
N LEU A 155 6.30 3.73 18.11
CA LEU A 155 6.07 4.35 16.81
C LEU A 155 6.99 3.71 15.77
N PHE A 156 6.41 3.28 14.65
CA PHE A 156 7.10 2.71 13.50
C PHE A 156 6.94 3.62 12.27
N PHE A 157 7.99 3.72 11.46
CA PHE A 157 7.93 4.37 10.16
C PHE A 157 7.98 3.32 9.05
N VAL A 158 7.06 3.39 8.10
CA VAL A 158 6.96 2.49 6.93
C VAL A 158 6.82 3.28 5.63
N GLY A 159 7.05 2.64 4.50
CA GLY A 159 7.11 3.29 3.19
C GLY A 159 8.54 3.67 2.79
N ASP A 160 8.73 4.14 1.57
CA ASP A 160 10.05 4.50 1.04
C ASP A 160 10.60 5.84 1.60
N GLY A 161 9.73 6.65 2.21
CA GLY A 161 10.10 7.84 2.99
C GLY A 161 10.46 7.55 4.46
N ALA A 162 10.31 6.32 4.95
CA ALA A 162 10.56 5.95 6.35
C ALA A 162 11.98 6.30 6.81
N SER A 163 12.98 6.13 5.95
CA SER A 163 14.37 6.46 6.28
C SER A 163 14.56 7.96 6.55
N LEU A 164 13.85 8.84 5.84
CA LEU A 164 13.88 10.29 6.09
C LEU A 164 13.33 10.61 7.48
N CYS A 165 12.22 9.98 7.86
CA CYS A 165 11.62 10.14 9.18
C CYS A 165 12.52 9.57 10.26
N TYR A 166 13.07 8.36 10.07
CA TYR A 166 13.92 7.71 11.04
C TYR A 166 15.23 8.48 11.28
N ASN A 167 15.87 8.99 10.24
CA ASN A 167 17.07 9.83 10.37
C ASN A 167 16.85 11.07 11.25
N LYS A 168 15.62 11.60 11.26
CA LYS A 168 15.28 12.77 12.06
C LYS A 168 14.79 12.43 13.46
N TYR A 169 14.01 11.37 13.60
CA TYR A 169 13.27 11.06 14.83
C TYR A 169 13.67 9.76 15.49
N GLY A 170 14.62 9.01 14.96
CA GLY A 170 15.03 7.70 15.51
C GLY A 170 15.58 7.75 16.91
N SER A 171 16.04 8.93 17.40
CA SER A 171 16.49 9.12 18.79
C SER A 171 15.35 9.43 19.78
N VAL A 172 14.12 9.66 19.29
CA VAL A 172 12.96 9.91 20.17
C VAL A 172 12.58 8.62 20.90
N PRO A 173 12.40 8.64 22.22
CA PRO A 173 12.05 7.45 22.99
C PRO A 173 10.78 6.77 22.44
N GLY A 174 10.86 5.45 22.26
CA GLY A 174 9.75 4.65 21.75
C GLY A 174 9.57 4.67 20.21
N VAL A 175 10.45 5.35 19.47
CA VAL A 175 10.56 5.16 18.03
C VAL A 175 11.38 3.90 17.76
N LEU A 176 10.81 2.98 16.98
CA LEU A 176 11.45 1.71 16.63
C LEU A 176 11.68 1.63 15.13
N GLU A 177 12.83 1.09 14.74
CA GLU A 177 13.17 0.92 13.34
C GLU A 177 12.44 -0.27 12.73
N THR A 178 11.69 -0.03 11.66
CA THR A 178 11.16 -1.10 10.81
C THR A 178 12.28 -1.60 9.90
N PRO A 179 12.57 -2.91 9.85
CA PRO A 179 13.57 -3.46 8.93
C PRO A 179 13.29 -3.04 7.48
N PRO A 180 14.31 -2.65 6.69
CA PRO A 180 14.11 -2.17 5.32
C PRO A 180 13.26 -3.10 4.44
N ALA A 181 13.44 -4.41 4.56
CA ALA A 181 12.68 -5.42 3.81
C ALA A 181 11.17 -5.45 4.13
N LEU A 182 10.74 -4.82 5.24
CA LEU A 182 9.34 -4.80 5.69
C LEU A 182 8.70 -3.41 5.54
N ARG A 183 9.38 -2.44 4.95
CA ARG A 183 8.88 -1.06 4.81
C ARG A 183 8.02 -0.85 3.56
N GLY A 184 8.19 -1.70 2.55
CA GLY A 184 7.52 -1.55 1.26
C GLY A 184 6.04 -1.89 1.29
N GLY A 185 5.29 -1.32 0.34
CA GLY A 185 3.89 -1.66 0.12
C GLY A 185 3.71 -3.14 -0.26
N ARG A 186 2.57 -3.69 0.10
CA ARG A 186 2.19 -5.09 -0.15
C ARG A 186 0.85 -5.14 -0.87
N ALA A 187 0.81 -5.79 -2.02
CA ALA A 187 -0.43 -5.93 -2.80
C ALA A 187 -1.52 -6.70 -2.02
N ALA A 188 -1.15 -7.61 -1.13
CA ALA A 188 -2.09 -8.27 -0.23
C ALA A 188 -2.81 -7.26 0.68
N ALA A 189 -2.11 -6.24 1.18
CA ALA A 189 -2.73 -5.20 2.00
C ALA A 189 -3.67 -4.30 1.16
N VAL A 190 -3.32 -4.01 -0.09
CA VAL A 190 -4.23 -3.33 -1.03
C VAL A 190 -5.52 -4.15 -1.22
N ALA A 191 -5.41 -5.49 -1.35
CA ALA A 191 -6.58 -6.36 -1.48
C ALA A 191 -7.46 -6.36 -0.22
N LEU A 192 -6.87 -6.36 0.98
CA LEU A 192 -7.62 -6.29 2.24
C LEU A 192 -8.41 -4.99 2.38
N VAL A 193 -7.78 -3.84 2.08
CA VAL A 193 -8.47 -2.53 2.11
C VAL A 193 -9.53 -2.47 1.02
N ALA A 194 -9.25 -2.96 -0.19
CA ALA A 194 -10.21 -3.04 -1.28
C ALA A 194 -11.46 -3.85 -0.89
N LYS A 195 -11.29 -4.98 -0.19
CA LYS A 195 -12.38 -5.79 0.36
C LYS A 195 -13.26 -4.99 1.31
N GLN A 196 -12.63 -4.31 2.28
CA GLN A 196 -13.35 -3.47 3.25
C GLN A 196 -14.14 -2.35 2.56
N MET A 197 -13.55 -1.70 1.55
CA MET A 197 -14.24 -0.68 0.75
C MET A 197 -15.46 -1.25 0.01
N ALA A 198 -15.34 -2.45 -0.58
CA ALA A 198 -16.45 -3.09 -1.28
C ALA A 198 -17.58 -3.48 -0.32
N GLU A 199 -17.25 -4.03 0.85
CA GLU A 199 -18.21 -4.35 1.92
C GLU A 199 -18.93 -3.11 2.45
N ALA A 200 -18.27 -1.94 2.43
CA ALA A 200 -18.85 -0.65 2.78
C ALA A 200 -19.59 0.06 1.62
N GLY A 201 -19.62 -0.55 0.41
CA GLY A 201 -20.26 0.04 -0.77
C GLY A 201 -19.50 1.22 -1.38
N GLN A 202 -18.16 1.23 -1.23
CA GLN A 202 -17.27 2.30 -1.69
C GLN A 202 -16.38 1.90 -2.88
N ALA A 203 -16.62 0.73 -3.48
CA ALA A 203 -15.88 0.23 -4.64
C ALA A 203 -16.59 0.55 -5.96
#